data_471370a88ee2d8ea79357d48c86abc54
#
_entry.id   471370a88ee2d8ea79357d48c86abc54
#
_cell.length_a   1.000
_cell.length_b   1.000
_cell.length_c   1.000
_cell.angle_alpha   90.00
_cell.angle_beta   90.00
_cell.angle_gamma   90.00
#
_symmetry.space_group_name_H-M   'P 1'
#
loop_
_entity.id
_entity.type
_entity.pdbx_description
1 polymer ?
#
loop_
_entity_poly.entity_id
_entity_poly.type
_entity_poly.pdbx_seq_one_letter_code
_entity_poly.pdbx_strand_id
1 'polypeptide(L)'
;MTYCIGIKTNDGLVFASDSRTNAGLDNVNIYSKMLTYDVGDRTVIIVTSGNLGTSQAVFKSIEKDINDKKASISLNTCKDFEQIASYIGKLNTKHSSPDGINTDSLVLGSTFIIGGQIRGQDLELYMVYPQGNYIRPADSKPYLVIGEVKYGKPILDRVITPNVSIGDASRCALISMDSTLKSDLTVGPPIDIAVYKKDQPKISYLKCLNTSDEDYSKVCNQWSEKVLQVFDTFPKFDWEK
;
A
#
# COMPACT_ATOMS: atom_id res chain seq x y z
N MET A 1 -1.05 8.90 -11.61
CA MET A 1 -0.26 8.67 -10.38
C MET A 1 -0.97 7.61 -9.53
N THR A 2 -0.42 7.25 -8.43
CA THR A 2 -0.93 6.21 -7.51
C THR A 2 -0.55 6.62 -6.11
N TYR A 3 -1.33 6.24 -5.11
CA TYR A 3 -0.91 6.35 -3.72
C TYR A 3 -1.27 5.07 -2.97
N CYS A 4 -0.24 4.40 -2.44
CA CYS A 4 -0.43 3.19 -1.64
C CYS A 4 0.34 3.29 -0.33
N ILE A 5 -0.24 2.71 0.71
CA ILE A 5 0.23 2.75 2.09
C ILE A 5 0.27 1.32 2.64
N GLY A 6 1.34 1.00 3.39
CA GLY A 6 1.41 -0.15 4.28
C GLY A 6 1.88 0.30 5.66
N ILE A 7 1.16 -0.06 6.71
CA ILE A 7 1.47 0.29 8.11
C ILE A 7 1.57 -1.00 8.91
N LYS A 8 2.64 -1.12 9.70
CA LYS A 8 2.84 -2.21 10.66
C LYS A 8 2.59 -1.68 12.07
N THR A 9 1.72 -2.34 12.80
CA THR A 9 1.49 -2.10 14.24
C THR A 9 1.84 -3.35 15.05
N ASN A 10 1.85 -3.24 16.37
CA ASN A 10 2.03 -4.43 17.21
C ASN A 10 0.89 -5.45 17.07
N ASP A 11 -0.31 -4.97 16.68
CA ASP A 11 -1.54 -5.77 16.62
C ASP A 11 -1.86 -6.28 15.21
N GLY A 12 -1.13 -5.82 14.17
CA GLY A 12 -1.42 -6.22 12.79
C GLY A 12 -0.88 -5.25 11.75
N LEU A 13 -1.44 -5.38 10.55
CA LEU A 13 -1.09 -4.59 9.38
C LEU A 13 -2.30 -3.86 8.82
N VAL A 14 -2.08 -2.66 8.31
CA VAL A 14 -3.08 -1.88 7.57
C VAL A 14 -2.51 -1.54 6.20
N PHE A 15 -3.28 -1.82 5.15
CA PHE A 15 -2.96 -1.42 3.79
C PHE A 15 -4.06 -0.55 3.22
N ALA A 16 -3.70 0.45 2.46
CA ALA A 16 -4.64 1.24 1.67
C ALA A 16 -4.04 1.56 0.29
N SER A 17 -4.88 1.56 -0.74
CA SER A 17 -4.49 1.97 -2.09
C SER A 17 -5.64 2.66 -2.81
N ASP A 18 -5.32 3.62 -3.67
CA ASP A 18 -6.27 4.11 -4.66
C ASP A 18 -6.41 3.10 -5.82
N SER A 19 -7.49 3.24 -6.59
CA SER A 19 -7.75 2.36 -7.74
C SER A 19 -7.81 3.10 -9.07
N ARG A 20 -7.60 4.43 -9.07
CA ARG A 20 -7.58 5.19 -10.32
C ARG A 20 -6.35 4.88 -11.14
N THR A 21 -6.56 4.61 -12.43
CA THR A 21 -5.49 4.38 -13.41
C THR A 21 -5.69 5.33 -14.57
N ASN A 22 -4.66 6.11 -14.88
CA ASN A 22 -4.70 7.11 -15.94
C ASN A 22 -3.77 6.70 -17.08
N ALA A 23 -4.30 6.66 -18.29
CA ALA A 23 -3.53 6.55 -19.53
C ALA A 23 -3.70 7.87 -20.33
N GLY A 24 -3.04 8.94 -19.86
CA GLY A 24 -3.27 10.32 -20.30
C GLY A 24 -4.31 11.05 -19.47
N LEU A 25 -4.64 12.29 -19.86
CA LEU A 25 -5.56 13.17 -19.10
C LEU A 25 -7.02 12.71 -19.17
N ASP A 26 -7.44 12.10 -20.30
CA ASP A 26 -8.84 11.81 -20.62
C ASP A 26 -9.19 10.32 -20.49
N ASN A 27 -8.22 9.43 -20.29
CA ASN A 27 -8.46 7.99 -20.19
C ASN A 27 -8.27 7.50 -18.75
N VAL A 28 -9.33 7.66 -17.98
CA VAL A 28 -9.39 7.24 -16.56
C VAL A 28 -10.08 5.88 -16.49
N ASN A 29 -9.38 4.90 -15.92
CA ASN A 29 -9.90 3.57 -15.65
C ASN A 29 -9.78 3.25 -14.16
N ILE A 30 -10.53 2.25 -13.71
CA ILE A 30 -10.46 1.72 -12.35
C ILE A 30 -9.76 0.36 -12.41
N TYR A 31 -8.68 0.23 -11.66
CA TYR A 31 -7.96 -1.02 -11.48
C TYR A 31 -7.47 -1.14 -10.04
N SER A 32 -7.89 -2.20 -9.35
CA SER A 32 -7.41 -2.44 -7.99
C SER A 32 -5.89 -2.67 -8.01
N LYS A 33 -5.18 -1.91 -7.18
CA LYS A 33 -3.73 -1.99 -7.01
C LYS A 33 -3.35 -2.84 -5.79
N MET A 34 -4.36 -3.42 -5.13
CA MET A 34 -4.22 -4.29 -3.97
C MET A 34 -4.64 -5.71 -4.30
N LEU A 35 -3.78 -6.66 -4.00
CA LEU A 35 -4.10 -8.09 -4.04
C LEU A 35 -3.80 -8.73 -2.69
N THR A 36 -4.61 -9.73 -2.37
CA THR A 36 -4.53 -10.44 -1.11
C THR A 36 -4.51 -11.94 -1.36
N TYR A 37 -3.65 -12.63 -0.65
CA TYR A 37 -3.50 -14.08 -0.77
C TYR A 37 -3.55 -14.71 0.63
N ASP A 38 -4.56 -15.54 0.86
CA ASP A 38 -4.64 -16.44 2.02
C ASP A 38 -4.31 -17.84 1.52
N VAL A 39 -3.06 -18.26 1.63
CA VAL A 39 -2.55 -19.49 1.04
C VAL A 39 -1.81 -20.33 2.08
N GLY A 40 -2.29 -21.57 2.30
CA GLY A 40 -1.69 -22.47 3.26
C GLY A 40 -1.74 -21.91 4.70
N ASP A 41 -0.54 -21.60 5.24
CA ASP A 41 -0.34 -21.10 6.60
C ASP A 41 -0.06 -19.60 6.65
N ARG A 42 -0.33 -18.87 5.59
CA ARG A 42 0.08 -17.47 5.47
C ARG A 42 -0.94 -16.57 4.79
N THR A 43 -0.93 -15.32 5.22
CA THR A 43 -1.63 -14.21 4.58
C THR A 43 -0.60 -13.24 4.02
N VAL A 44 -0.76 -12.86 2.75
CA VAL A 44 0.10 -11.89 2.06
C VAL A 44 -0.78 -10.81 1.42
N ILE A 45 -0.48 -9.57 1.71
CA ILE A 45 -1.12 -8.39 1.10
C ILE A 45 -0.05 -7.68 0.26
N ILE A 46 -0.42 -7.33 -0.97
CA ILE A 46 0.47 -6.65 -1.91
C ILE A 46 -0.24 -5.43 -2.46
N VAL A 47 0.40 -4.28 -2.42
CA VAL A 47 -0.03 -3.07 -3.15
C VAL A 47 1.07 -2.62 -4.09
N THR A 48 0.70 -2.00 -5.22
CA THR A 48 1.64 -1.68 -6.28
C THR A 48 1.47 -0.27 -6.85
N SER A 49 2.59 0.29 -7.31
CA SER A 49 2.66 1.54 -8.06
C SER A 49 3.68 1.43 -9.18
N GLY A 50 3.47 2.13 -10.28
CA GLY A 50 4.38 2.16 -11.43
C GLY A 50 3.73 1.61 -12.70
N ASN A 51 4.44 0.78 -13.46
CA ASN A 51 3.93 0.25 -14.72
C ASN A 51 2.86 -0.83 -14.49
N LEU A 52 1.65 -0.56 -14.97
CA LEU A 52 0.51 -1.48 -14.80
C LEU A 52 0.74 -2.83 -15.49
N GLY A 53 1.32 -2.83 -16.69
CA GLY A 53 1.60 -4.06 -17.44
C GLY A 53 2.57 -4.97 -16.68
N THR A 54 3.63 -4.39 -16.10
CA THR A 54 4.58 -5.12 -15.25
C THR A 54 3.90 -5.66 -13.99
N SER A 55 3.11 -4.84 -13.31
CA SER A 55 2.37 -5.28 -12.11
C SER A 55 1.44 -6.46 -12.42
N GLN A 56 0.67 -6.38 -13.50
CA GLN A 56 -0.22 -7.46 -13.95
C GLN A 56 0.54 -8.74 -14.29
N ALA A 57 1.71 -8.63 -14.95
CA ALA A 57 2.54 -9.77 -15.29
C ALA A 57 3.13 -10.44 -14.04
N VAL A 58 3.53 -9.65 -13.03
CA VAL A 58 3.98 -10.15 -11.72
C VAL A 58 2.84 -10.90 -11.03
N PHE A 59 1.65 -10.31 -10.91
CA PHE A 59 0.50 -10.95 -10.27
C PHE A 59 0.08 -12.24 -10.97
N LYS A 60 0.03 -12.25 -12.31
CA LYS A 60 -0.25 -13.45 -13.08
C LYS A 60 0.79 -14.57 -12.84
N SER A 61 2.06 -14.21 -12.68
CA SER A 61 3.11 -15.16 -12.36
C SER A 61 2.94 -15.73 -10.95
N ILE A 62 2.61 -14.89 -9.96
CA ILE A 62 2.32 -15.33 -8.59
C ILE A 62 1.16 -16.33 -8.57
N GLU A 63 0.05 -16.01 -9.24
CA GLU A 63 -1.12 -16.88 -9.32
C GLU A 63 -0.80 -18.21 -10.01
N LYS A 64 -0.02 -18.17 -11.09
CA LYS A 64 0.45 -19.38 -11.78
C LYS A 64 1.28 -20.24 -10.84
N ASP A 65 2.26 -19.67 -10.15
CA ASP A 65 3.20 -20.39 -9.30
C ASP A 65 2.51 -20.94 -8.02
N ILE A 66 1.48 -20.28 -7.49
CA ILE A 66 0.65 -20.80 -6.40
C ILE A 66 -0.06 -22.09 -6.82
N ASN A 67 -0.55 -22.16 -8.07
CA ASN A 67 -1.32 -23.28 -8.59
C ASN A 67 -0.44 -24.39 -9.19
N ASP A 68 0.84 -24.14 -9.46
CA ASP A 68 1.77 -25.12 -10.01
C ASP A 68 2.52 -25.86 -8.89
N LYS A 69 2.13 -27.12 -8.66
CA LYS A 69 2.80 -27.99 -7.69
C LYS A 69 4.28 -28.27 -8.01
N LYS A 70 4.74 -27.96 -9.23
CA LYS A 70 6.14 -28.13 -9.67
C LYS A 70 6.92 -26.83 -9.62
N ALA A 71 6.30 -25.71 -9.24
CA ALA A 71 6.99 -24.45 -9.08
C ALA A 71 8.11 -24.58 -8.04
N SER A 72 9.31 -24.22 -8.42
CA SER A 72 10.49 -24.26 -7.54
C SER A 72 10.37 -23.29 -6.35
N ILE A 73 9.64 -22.21 -6.54
CA ILE A 73 9.34 -21.17 -5.54
C ILE A 73 7.97 -20.54 -5.83
N SER A 74 7.20 -20.34 -4.79
CA SER A 74 5.89 -19.66 -4.83
C SER A 74 5.57 -19.06 -3.47
N LEU A 75 4.48 -18.32 -3.34
CA LEU A 75 4.03 -17.86 -2.02
C LEU A 75 3.81 -19.01 -1.03
N ASN A 76 3.44 -20.20 -1.52
CA ASN A 76 3.24 -21.39 -0.67
C ASN A 76 4.53 -21.98 -0.11
N THR A 77 5.65 -21.83 -0.83
CA THR A 77 6.91 -22.55 -0.54
C THR A 77 7.99 -21.65 0.07
N CYS A 78 7.82 -20.33 0.05
CA CYS A 78 8.73 -19.40 0.70
C CYS A 78 8.80 -19.68 2.22
N LYS A 79 10.02 -19.69 2.80
CA LYS A 79 10.25 -20.02 4.21
C LYS A 79 9.90 -18.87 5.15
N ASP A 80 10.08 -17.65 4.68
CA ASP A 80 9.87 -16.40 5.41
C ASP A 80 9.46 -15.25 4.47
N PHE A 81 9.11 -14.10 5.03
CA PHE A 81 8.71 -12.93 4.26
C PHE A 81 9.86 -12.29 3.48
N GLU A 82 11.09 -12.45 3.92
CA GLU A 82 12.26 -11.99 3.17
C GLU A 82 12.38 -12.75 1.85
N GLN A 83 12.15 -14.06 1.88
CA GLN A 83 12.12 -14.88 0.67
C GLN A 83 10.95 -14.51 -0.24
N ILE A 84 9.78 -14.13 0.31
CA ILE A 84 8.65 -13.60 -0.47
C ILE A 84 9.05 -12.29 -1.15
N ALA A 85 9.70 -11.35 -0.43
CA ALA A 85 10.20 -10.10 -1.01
C ALA A 85 11.19 -10.34 -2.15
N SER A 86 12.15 -11.23 -1.94
CA SER A 86 13.13 -11.65 -2.96
C SER A 86 12.46 -12.28 -4.18
N TYR A 87 11.46 -13.14 -3.97
CA TYR A 87 10.70 -13.78 -5.04
C TYR A 87 9.96 -12.76 -5.90
N ILE A 88 9.23 -11.83 -5.26
CA ILE A 88 8.52 -10.76 -5.96
C ILE A 88 9.50 -9.82 -6.68
N GLY A 89 10.65 -9.52 -6.06
CA GLY A 89 11.71 -8.74 -6.69
C GLY A 89 12.24 -9.38 -7.97
N LYS A 90 12.45 -10.68 -7.98
CA LYS A 90 12.87 -11.43 -9.18
C LYS A 90 11.81 -11.43 -10.27
N LEU A 91 10.52 -11.58 -9.91
CA LEU A 91 9.44 -11.47 -10.87
C LEU A 91 9.35 -10.05 -11.45
N ASN A 92 9.52 -9.01 -10.61
CA ASN A 92 9.51 -7.64 -11.05
C ASN A 92 10.60 -7.35 -12.08
N THR A 93 11.85 -7.69 -11.79
CA THR A 93 12.97 -7.51 -12.73
C THR A 93 12.77 -8.29 -14.02
N LYS A 94 12.28 -9.54 -13.94
CA LYS A 94 11.98 -10.36 -15.11
C LYS A 94 10.97 -9.71 -16.05
N HIS A 95 9.90 -9.10 -15.50
CA HIS A 95 8.83 -8.51 -16.30
C HIS A 95 9.07 -7.04 -16.66
N SER A 96 10.04 -6.38 -16.04
CA SER A 96 10.45 -5.00 -16.35
C SER A 96 11.40 -4.90 -17.55
N SER A 97 12.01 -6.01 -17.96
CA SER A 97 12.97 -6.07 -19.06
C SER A 97 12.42 -6.97 -20.16
N PRO A 98 11.57 -6.44 -21.08
CA PRO A 98 11.10 -7.20 -22.23
C PRO A 98 12.29 -7.58 -23.11
N ASP A 99 12.33 -8.83 -23.57
CA ASP A 99 13.38 -9.35 -24.45
C ASP A 99 13.50 -8.46 -25.72
N GLY A 100 14.69 -7.93 -25.96
CA GLY A 100 15.04 -7.22 -27.18
C GLY A 100 14.76 -5.72 -27.23
N ILE A 101 14.28 -5.10 -26.16
CA ILE A 101 14.13 -3.64 -26.09
C ILE A 101 15.31 -3.04 -25.31
N ASN A 102 16.07 -2.17 -25.98
CA ASN A 102 17.13 -1.38 -25.36
C ASN A 102 16.46 -0.31 -24.47
N THR A 103 16.45 -0.53 -23.14
CA THR A 103 15.61 0.21 -22.18
C THR A 103 16.32 1.41 -21.56
N ASP A 104 17.32 2.01 -22.18
CA ASP A 104 18.05 3.17 -21.64
C ASP A 104 17.17 4.40 -21.31
N SER A 105 15.88 4.38 -21.65
CA SER A 105 14.97 5.51 -21.43
C SER A 105 13.60 5.18 -20.82
N LEU A 106 13.23 3.92 -20.61
CA LEU A 106 11.90 3.55 -20.09
C LEU A 106 12.01 2.70 -18.81
N VAL A 107 11.73 3.32 -17.68
CA VAL A 107 11.55 2.57 -16.42
C VAL A 107 10.19 1.84 -16.49
N LEU A 108 10.22 0.58 -16.91
CA LEU A 108 9.03 -0.29 -16.98
C LEU A 108 8.75 -1.01 -15.64
N GLY A 109 9.58 -0.79 -14.63
CA GLY A 109 9.44 -1.45 -13.34
C GLY A 109 8.30 -0.90 -12.49
N SER A 110 7.84 -1.73 -11.58
CA SER A 110 6.86 -1.38 -10.55
C SER A 110 7.50 -1.40 -9.17
N THR A 111 6.94 -0.65 -8.25
CA THR A 111 7.28 -0.72 -6.83
C THR A 111 6.13 -1.40 -6.11
N PHE A 112 6.45 -2.30 -5.18
CA PHE A 112 5.45 -3.01 -4.38
C PHE A 112 5.67 -2.73 -2.91
N ILE A 113 4.57 -2.64 -2.13
CA ILE A 113 4.60 -2.85 -0.70
C ILE A 113 3.95 -4.20 -0.45
N ILE A 114 4.64 -5.06 0.27
CA ILE A 114 4.17 -6.39 0.64
C ILE A 114 4.20 -6.54 2.16
N GLY A 115 3.23 -7.21 2.71
CA GLY A 115 3.27 -7.55 4.11
C GLY A 115 2.26 -8.63 4.45
N GLY A 116 2.36 -9.14 5.64
CA GLY A 116 1.53 -10.23 6.12
C GLY A 116 2.19 -10.99 7.24
N GLN A 117 1.81 -12.25 7.35
CA GLN A 117 2.33 -13.15 8.37
C GLN A 117 2.30 -14.60 7.88
N ILE A 118 3.34 -15.34 8.18
CA ILE A 118 3.37 -16.79 8.14
C ILE A 118 3.08 -17.28 9.56
N ARG A 119 2.23 -18.29 9.71
CA ARG A 119 1.84 -18.79 11.03
C ARG A 119 3.07 -19.15 11.88
N GLY A 120 3.13 -18.61 13.09
CA GLY A 120 4.24 -18.81 14.01
C GLY A 120 5.46 -17.92 13.77
N GLN A 121 5.42 -17.04 12.78
CA GLN A 121 6.43 -16.01 12.54
C GLN A 121 5.88 -14.61 12.86
N ASP A 122 6.77 -13.61 12.88
CA ASP A 122 6.39 -12.22 13.11
C ASP A 122 5.65 -11.60 11.91
N LEU A 123 4.90 -10.53 12.20
CA LEU A 123 4.37 -9.64 11.17
C LEU A 123 5.51 -8.99 10.40
N GLU A 124 5.40 -8.97 9.08
CA GLU A 124 6.42 -8.37 8.22
C GLU A 124 5.83 -7.37 7.24
N LEU A 125 6.64 -6.37 6.90
CA LEU A 125 6.32 -5.33 5.93
C LEU A 125 7.58 -4.97 5.15
N TYR A 126 7.50 -5.04 3.82
CA TYR A 126 8.62 -4.73 2.92
C TYR A 126 8.18 -3.83 1.77
N MET A 127 9.10 -3.01 1.29
CA MET A 127 9.01 -2.35 -0.02
C MET A 127 9.98 -3.04 -0.97
N VAL A 128 9.48 -3.43 -2.14
CA VAL A 128 10.28 -4.01 -3.23
C VAL A 128 10.38 -3.00 -4.36
N TYR A 129 11.62 -2.64 -4.71
CA TYR A 129 11.93 -1.65 -5.74
C TYR A 129 11.89 -2.24 -7.16
N PRO A 130 11.82 -1.38 -8.20
CA PRO A 130 11.89 -1.83 -9.60
C PRO A 130 13.10 -2.71 -9.92
N GLN A 131 14.22 -2.46 -9.24
CA GLN A 131 15.48 -3.20 -9.41
C GLN A 131 15.48 -4.57 -8.72
N GLY A 132 14.38 -4.92 -8.02
CA GLY A 132 14.22 -6.20 -7.33
C GLY A 132 14.79 -6.27 -5.92
N ASN A 133 15.52 -5.26 -5.47
CA ASN A 133 15.93 -5.13 -4.07
C ASN A 133 14.76 -4.69 -3.19
N TYR A 134 14.88 -4.86 -1.88
CA TYR A 134 13.81 -4.58 -0.93
C TYR A 134 14.35 -4.00 0.37
N ILE A 135 13.48 -3.29 1.10
CA ILE A 135 13.77 -2.72 2.42
C ILE A 135 12.61 -2.97 3.39
N ARG A 136 12.90 -2.93 4.68
CA ARG A 136 11.91 -2.80 5.77
C ARG A 136 11.71 -1.34 6.15
N PRO A 137 10.55 -0.98 6.74
CA PRO A 137 10.41 0.33 7.38
C PRO A 137 11.33 0.44 8.59
N ALA A 138 11.66 1.67 8.97
CA ALA A 138 12.37 1.91 10.23
C ALA A 138 11.46 1.60 11.43
N ASP A 139 12.02 1.06 12.52
CA ASP A 139 11.24 0.73 13.71
C ASP A 139 10.52 1.95 14.31
N SER A 140 11.15 3.12 14.25
CA SER A 140 10.56 4.39 14.72
C SER A 140 9.42 4.92 13.84
N LYS A 141 9.34 4.48 12.56
CA LYS A 141 8.33 4.86 11.58
C LYS A 141 7.88 3.60 10.82
N PRO A 142 7.01 2.79 11.44
CA PRO A 142 6.67 1.46 10.97
C PRO A 142 5.65 1.50 9.83
N TYR A 143 5.89 2.28 8.79
CA TYR A 143 5.04 2.37 7.61
C TYR A 143 5.88 2.59 6.35
N LEU A 144 5.30 2.23 5.23
CA LEU A 144 5.84 2.43 3.88
C LEU A 144 4.77 3.08 3.00
N VAL A 145 5.20 3.92 2.08
CA VAL A 145 4.33 4.57 1.08
C VAL A 145 4.99 4.52 -0.29
N ILE A 146 4.18 4.36 -1.34
CA ILE A 146 4.62 4.40 -2.73
C ILE A 146 3.67 5.24 -3.58
N GLY A 147 4.18 5.77 -4.68
CA GLY A 147 3.44 6.65 -5.58
C GLY A 147 3.57 8.12 -5.19
N GLU A 148 2.46 8.84 -5.09
CA GLU A 148 2.44 10.26 -4.73
C GLU A 148 2.49 10.46 -3.21
N VAL A 149 3.68 10.65 -2.68
CA VAL A 149 3.91 10.64 -1.22
C VAL A 149 3.78 12.01 -0.55
N LYS A 150 3.76 13.11 -1.32
CA LYS A 150 3.90 14.48 -0.78
C LYS A 150 2.75 14.90 0.13
N TYR A 151 1.52 14.51 -0.20
CA TYR A 151 0.32 15.05 0.44
C TYR A 151 -0.14 14.20 1.64
N GLY A 152 -0.02 12.89 1.55
CA GLY A 152 -0.47 11.97 2.59
C GLY A 152 0.58 11.65 3.66
N LYS A 153 1.86 11.55 3.26
CA LYS A 153 2.96 11.21 4.16
C LYS A 153 3.09 12.13 5.39
N PRO A 154 2.92 13.46 5.30
CA PRO A 154 2.99 14.34 6.47
C PRO A 154 2.00 14.01 7.59
N ILE A 155 0.87 13.38 7.26
CA ILE A 155 -0.12 12.91 8.24
C ILE A 155 0.40 11.65 8.93
N LEU A 156 0.88 10.69 8.15
CA LEU A 156 1.49 9.46 8.69
C LEU A 156 2.67 9.77 9.61
N ASP A 157 3.54 10.70 9.23
CA ASP A 157 4.70 11.13 10.02
C ASP A 157 4.34 11.65 11.41
N ARG A 158 3.14 12.23 11.57
CA ARG A 158 2.66 12.80 12.85
C ARG A 158 1.95 11.78 13.73
N VAL A 159 1.27 10.82 13.13
CA VAL A 159 0.34 9.93 13.83
C VAL A 159 0.93 8.53 14.03
N ILE A 160 1.65 8.00 13.01
CA ILE A 160 2.12 6.62 13.06
C ILE A 160 3.38 6.52 13.90
N THR A 161 3.24 5.77 14.99
CA THR A 161 4.31 5.40 15.92
C THR A 161 4.29 3.88 16.14
N PRO A 162 5.34 3.27 16.73
CA PRO A 162 5.37 1.84 17.00
C PRO A 162 4.19 1.33 17.84
N ASN A 163 3.61 2.19 18.68
CA ASN A 163 2.55 1.84 19.63
C ASN A 163 1.15 2.27 19.15
N VAL A 164 1.01 2.73 17.90
CA VAL A 164 -0.30 3.10 17.38
C VAL A 164 -1.22 1.88 17.29
N SER A 165 -2.48 2.04 17.72
CA SER A 165 -3.47 0.97 17.58
C SER A 165 -3.78 0.70 16.11
N ILE A 166 -4.17 -0.52 15.76
CA ILE A 166 -4.58 -0.87 14.39
C ILE A 166 -5.78 -0.05 13.91
N GLY A 167 -6.67 0.34 14.84
CA GLY A 167 -7.81 1.21 14.54
C GLY A 167 -7.39 2.64 14.21
N ASP A 168 -6.44 3.21 14.98
CA ASP A 168 -5.89 4.54 14.70
C ASP A 168 -5.06 4.54 13.42
N ALA A 169 -4.28 3.49 13.18
CA ALA A 169 -3.55 3.30 11.93
C ALA A 169 -4.50 3.26 10.71
N SER A 170 -5.65 2.58 10.84
CA SER A 170 -6.66 2.53 9.77
C SER A 170 -7.27 3.90 9.49
N ARG A 171 -7.66 4.65 10.52
CA ARG A 171 -8.16 6.02 10.36
C ARG A 171 -7.11 6.95 9.76
N CYS A 172 -5.86 6.84 10.23
CA CYS A 172 -4.76 7.64 9.71
C CYS A 172 -4.50 7.34 8.22
N ALA A 173 -4.55 6.08 7.81
CA ALA A 173 -4.43 5.68 6.41
C ALA A 173 -5.52 6.32 5.54
N LEU A 174 -6.80 6.30 5.98
CA LEU A 174 -7.91 6.91 5.24
C LEU A 174 -7.78 8.44 5.16
N ILE A 175 -7.39 9.10 6.24
CA ILE A 175 -7.13 10.56 6.24
C ILE A 175 -5.97 10.92 5.31
N SER A 176 -4.92 10.12 5.32
CA SER A 176 -3.77 10.28 4.43
C SER A 176 -4.16 10.11 2.95
N MET A 177 -5.02 9.13 2.65
CA MET A 177 -5.64 8.97 1.32
C MET A 177 -6.47 10.19 0.92
N ASP A 178 -7.39 10.63 1.78
CA ASP A 178 -8.26 11.78 1.52
C ASP A 178 -7.46 13.05 1.20
N SER A 179 -6.40 13.32 1.97
CA SER A 179 -5.52 14.45 1.75
C SER A 179 -4.80 14.38 0.40
N THR A 180 -4.43 13.18 -0.04
CA THR A 180 -3.81 12.98 -1.34
C THR A 180 -4.84 13.15 -2.47
N LEU A 181 -6.04 12.58 -2.32
CA LEU A 181 -7.12 12.71 -3.31
C LEU A 181 -7.55 14.17 -3.54
N LYS A 182 -7.55 14.98 -2.47
CA LYS A 182 -7.89 16.41 -2.55
C LYS A 182 -6.80 17.25 -3.23
N SER A 183 -5.58 16.78 -3.24
CA SER A 183 -4.41 17.53 -3.72
C SER A 183 -3.86 17.05 -5.06
N ASP A 184 -4.16 15.81 -5.46
CA ASP A 184 -3.71 15.20 -6.72
C ASP A 184 -4.88 14.52 -7.45
N LEU A 185 -5.32 15.12 -8.54
CA LEU A 185 -6.41 14.61 -9.38
C LEU A 185 -6.11 13.26 -10.05
N THR A 186 -4.84 12.86 -10.11
CA THR A 186 -4.44 11.59 -10.73
C THR A 186 -4.57 10.40 -9.78
N VAL A 187 -4.72 10.66 -8.47
CA VAL A 187 -5.07 9.68 -7.44
C VAL A 187 -6.57 9.75 -7.19
N GLY A 188 -7.25 8.63 -7.12
CA GLY A 188 -8.70 8.70 -6.97
C GLY A 188 -9.39 7.39 -6.59
N PRO A 189 -10.67 7.53 -6.15
CA PRO A 189 -11.48 6.41 -5.75
C PRO A 189 -11.76 5.43 -6.91
N PRO A 190 -12.21 4.20 -6.57
CA PRO A 190 -12.40 3.68 -5.21
C PRO A 190 -11.10 3.46 -4.46
N ILE A 191 -11.17 3.40 -3.11
CA ILE A 191 -10.05 3.14 -2.22
C ILE A 191 -10.18 1.72 -1.66
N ASP A 192 -9.19 0.90 -1.88
CA ASP A 192 -9.11 -0.40 -1.23
C ASP A 192 -8.42 -0.25 0.13
N ILE A 193 -9.01 -0.84 1.17
CA ILE A 193 -8.44 -0.95 2.50
C ILE A 193 -8.45 -2.39 2.98
N ALA A 194 -7.32 -2.87 3.47
CA ALA A 194 -7.17 -4.18 4.09
C ALA A 194 -6.58 -4.05 5.50
N VAL A 195 -7.17 -4.79 6.44
CA VAL A 195 -6.67 -4.89 7.82
C VAL A 195 -6.44 -6.36 8.14
N TYR A 196 -5.21 -6.68 8.50
CA TYR A 196 -4.82 -8.00 8.97
C TYR A 196 -4.45 -7.92 10.45
N LYS A 197 -5.17 -8.61 11.32
CA LYS A 197 -4.83 -8.72 12.74
C LYS A 197 -3.82 -9.85 12.93
N LYS A 198 -2.84 -9.62 13.79
CA LYS A 198 -1.79 -10.58 14.13
C LYS A 198 -2.39 -11.94 14.52
N ASP A 199 -1.75 -13.00 14.05
CA ASP A 199 -2.07 -14.42 14.36
C ASP A 199 -3.47 -14.88 13.90
N GLN A 200 -4.14 -14.10 13.04
CA GLN A 200 -5.38 -14.53 12.41
C GLN A 200 -5.10 -15.37 11.14
N PRO A 201 -5.96 -16.37 10.84
CA PRO A 201 -5.77 -17.22 9.67
C PRO A 201 -6.07 -16.52 8.33
N LYS A 202 -6.72 -15.36 8.36
CA LYS A 202 -7.18 -14.60 7.19
C LYS A 202 -7.21 -13.11 7.48
N ILE A 203 -7.34 -12.34 6.42
CA ILE A 203 -7.59 -10.89 6.49
C ILE A 203 -8.85 -10.63 7.33
N SER A 204 -8.72 -9.73 8.31
CA SER A 204 -9.78 -9.41 9.25
C SER A 204 -10.81 -8.44 8.67
N TYR A 205 -10.39 -7.58 7.75
CA TYR A 205 -11.26 -6.62 7.08
C TYR A 205 -10.68 -6.29 5.70
N LEU A 206 -11.52 -6.36 4.68
CA LEU A 206 -11.20 -5.98 3.31
C LEU A 206 -12.40 -5.27 2.72
N LYS A 207 -12.23 -4.03 2.29
CA LYS A 207 -13.32 -3.24 1.70
C LYS A 207 -12.79 -2.34 0.58
N CYS A 208 -13.61 -2.19 -0.45
CA CYS A 208 -13.45 -1.18 -1.49
C CYS A 208 -14.41 -0.03 -1.17
N LEU A 209 -13.88 1.15 -0.91
CA LEU A 209 -14.59 2.33 -0.43
C LEU A 209 -14.73 3.36 -1.53
N ASN A 210 -15.92 3.91 -1.69
CA ASN A 210 -16.13 5.14 -2.43
C ASN A 210 -16.14 6.34 -1.48
N THR A 211 -15.96 7.54 -1.99
CA THR A 211 -15.98 8.77 -1.18
C THR A 211 -17.33 9.03 -0.50
N SER A 212 -18.41 8.39 -0.97
CA SER A 212 -19.76 8.43 -0.38
C SER A 212 -19.99 7.38 0.71
N ASP A 213 -19.07 6.45 0.91
CA ASP A 213 -19.18 5.48 2.01
C ASP A 213 -19.22 6.18 3.36
N GLU A 214 -20.16 5.81 4.21
CA GLU A 214 -20.45 6.49 5.48
C GLU A 214 -19.20 6.52 6.40
N ASP A 215 -18.55 5.39 6.58
CA ASP A 215 -17.36 5.27 7.44
C ASP A 215 -16.22 6.15 6.93
N TYR A 216 -15.98 6.15 5.61
CA TYR A 216 -14.95 6.98 4.99
C TYR A 216 -15.27 8.47 5.12
N SER A 217 -16.45 8.87 4.68
CA SER A 217 -16.88 10.28 4.68
C SER A 217 -16.93 10.86 6.09
N LYS A 218 -17.39 10.08 7.08
CA LYS A 218 -17.42 10.50 8.48
C LYS A 218 -16.03 10.80 9.03
N VAL A 219 -15.05 9.93 8.80
CA VAL A 219 -13.67 10.12 9.27
C VAL A 219 -13.05 11.35 8.60
N CYS A 220 -13.18 11.49 7.27
CA CYS A 220 -12.57 12.57 6.50
C CYS A 220 -13.22 13.94 6.78
N ASN A 221 -14.56 13.99 6.95
CA ASN A 221 -15.27 15.22 7.30
C ASN A 221 -14.90 15.68 8.71
N GLN A 222 -14.91 14.76 9.69
CA GLN A 222 -14.47 15.10 11.05
C GLN A 222 -13.02 15.58 11.10
N TRP A 223 -12.14 15.00 10.29
CA TRP A 223 -10.76 15.49 10.19
C TRP A 223 -10.72 16.94 9.70
N SER A 224 -11.42 17.24 8.60
CA SER A 224 -11.45 18.60 8.02
C SER A 224 -12.00 19.64 9.02
N GLU A 225 -13.10 19.33 9.70
CA GLU A 225 -13.70 20.19 10.72
C GLU A 225 -12.76 20.44 11.90
N LYS A 226 -12.13 19.36 12.43
CA LYS A 226 -11.25 19.47 13.59
C LYS A 226 -9.95 20.22 13.28
N VAL A 227 -9.41 20.08 12.07
CA VAL A 227 -8.24 20.89 11.66
C VAL A 227 -8.56 22.38 11.68
N LEU A 228 -9.72 22.79 11.18
CA LEU A 228 -10.15 24.20 11.24
C LEU A 228 -10.34 24.67 12.69
N GLN A 229 -11.01 23.86 13.53
CA GLN A 229 -11.18 24.18 14.95
C GLN A 229 -9.85 24.36 15.68
N VAL A 230 -8.88 23.48 15.43
CA VAL A 230 -7.53 23.60 16.03
C VAL A 230 -6.83 24.84 15.51
N PHE A 231 -6.96 25.15 14.20
CA PHE A 231 -6.34 26.32 13.60
C PHE A 231 -6.80 27.62 14.27
N ASP A 232 -8.09 27.74 14.60
CA ASP A 232 -8.67 28.87 15.28
C ASP A 232 -8.13 29.09 16.71
N THR A 233 -7.50 28.09 17.30
CA THR A 233 -6.91 28.18 18.65
C THR A 233 -5.48 28.72 18.67
N PHE A 234 -4.83 28.86 17.51
CA PHE A 234 -3.47 29.36 17.46
C PHE A 234 -3.36 30.81 17.89
N PRO A 235 -2.26 31.20 18.57
CA PRO A 235 -2.06 32.60 18.98
C PRO A 235 -1.97 33.51 17.77
N LYS A 236 -2.64 34.65 17.85
CA LYS A 236 -2.58 35.67 16.81
C LYS A 236 -1.24 36.40 16.85
N PHE A 237 -0.73 36.78 15.69
CA PHE A 237 0.45 37.61 15.58
C PHE A 237 0.17 39.04 16.09
N ASP A 238 1.23 39.77 16.49
CA ASP A 238 1.06 41.14 17.02
C ASP A 238 0.47 42.10 15.99
N TRP A 239 0.70 41.88 14.70
CA TRP A 239 0.13 42.70 13.64
C TRP A 239 -1.38 42.43 13.35
N GLU A 240 -1.95 41.37 13.92
CA GLU A 240 -3.38 41.02 13.80
C GLU A 240 -4.22 41.69 14.91
N LYS A 241 -3.57 42.27 15.91
CA LYS A 241 -4.20 42.98 17.03
C LYS A 241 -4.40 44.45 16.66
#